data_c9c6dccb99d3fd881ba3022e4367e569
#
_entry.id   c9c6dccb99d3fd881ba3022e4367e569
#
_cell.length_a   1.000
_cell.length_b   1.000
_cell.length_c   1.000
_cell.angle_alpha   90.00
_cell.angle_beta   90.00
_cell.angle_gamma   90.00
#
_symmetry.space_group_name_H-M   'P 1'
#
loop_
_entity.id
_entity.type
_entity.pdbx_description
1 polymer ?
#
loop_
_entity_poly.entity_id
_entity_poly.type
_entity_poly.pdbx_seq_one_letter_code
_entity_poly.pdbx_strand_id
1 'polypeptide(L)'
;MDYYIAPAFLDKLAVHITKNFLDLPGVKVPLILGIHGRKGEGKTFQCELVFDRMKVEVIHISAGELESPDAGDSARLIRLRYREAAEIIKIRGRMAVLVINDIDAGAGRFDRGTQYTVNTQLVNATLMNIADNPTNVQLPGSYDSTPLPRIPIILTGNDLSTLYAPLVRDGRMDKFYWVPTREDKIEIVSGIFAPDNISNREIVDLVDRFPEQAIDFFAAMRARIYDEQIR
;
A
#
# COMPACT_ATOMS: atom_id res chain seq x y z
N MET A 1 -16.24 15.65 -0.55
CA MET A 1 -16.31 15.19 0.86
C MET A 1 -14.87 15.02 1.34
N ASP A 2 -14.51 15.65 2.46
CA ASP A 2 -13.22 15.38 3.10
C ASP A 2 -13.38 14.14 3.97
N TYR A 3 -12.87 13.02 3.47
CA TYR A 3 -12.81 11.79 4.24
C TYR A 3 -11.75 11.90 5.34
N TYR A 4 -12.00 11.25 6.47
CA TYR A 4 -11.07 11.20 7.59
C TYR A 4 -9.80 10.42 7.23
N ILE A 5 -8.65 11.03 7.51
CA ILE A 5 -7.33 10.38 7.43
C ILE A 5 -6.84 10.16 8.84
N ALA A 6 -6.60 8.91 9.21
CA ALA A 6 -6.07 8.58 10.53
C ALA A 6 -4.67 9.22 10.73
N PRO A 7 -4.45 9.97 11.82
CA PRO A 7 -3.19 10.70 12.05
C PRO A 7 -1.95 9.81 12.00
N ALA A 8 -2.02 8.62 12.60
CA ALA A 8 -0.91 7.66 12.58
C ALA A 8 -0.60 7.15 11.17
N PHE A 9 -1.64 6.99 10.33
CA PHE A 9 -1.48 6.58 8.94
C PHE A 9 -0.85 7.68 8.09
N LEU A 10 -1.36 8.91 8.25
CA LEU A 10 -0.82 10.10 7.59
C LEU A 10 0.66 10.31 7.95
N ASP A 11 0.99 10.31 9.23
CA ASP A 11 2.36 10.52 9.72
C ASP A 11 3.31 9.48 9.13
N LYS A 12 2.97 8.18 9.25
CA LYS A 12 3.83 7.10 8.79
C LYS A 12 4.09 7.15 7.29
N LEU A 13 3.06 7.39 6.51
CA LEU A 13 3.16 7.39 5.06
C LEU A 13 3.86 8.66 4.54
N ALA A 14 3.50 9.83 5.09
CA ALA A 14 4.10 11.09 4.72
C ALA A 14 5.61 11.13 5.05
N VAL A 15 5.99 10.69 6.24
CA VAL A 15 7.41 10.59 6.63
C VAL A 15 8.16 9.62 5.72
N HIS A 16 7.58 8.44 5.41
CA HIS A 16 8.24 7.48 4.54
C HIS A 16 8.46 8.03 3.13
N ILE A 17 7.46 8.66 2.55
CA ILE A 17 7.56 9.25 1.21
C ILE A 17 8.61 10.37 1.25
N THR A 18 8.47 11.34 2.15
CA THR A 18 9.32 12.52 2.20
C THR A 18 10.80 12.18 2.41
N LYS A 19 11.11 11.27 3.36
CA LYS A 19 12.51 10.90 3.63
C LYS A 19 13.22 10.25 2.44
N ASN A 20 12.48 9.65 1.50
CA ASN A 20 13.06 9.07 0.29
C ASN A 20 13.44 10.11 -0.77
N PHE A 21 12.93 11.33 -0.66
CA PHE A 21 13.27 12.45 -1.54
C PHE A 21 14.26 13.44 -0.90
N LEU A 22 14.58 13.27 0.38
CA LEU A 22 15.58 14.08 1.07
C LEU A 22 16.97 13.47 0.90
N ASP A 23 17.97 14.34 0.75
CA ASP A 23 19.36 13.94 0.90
C ASP A 23 19.69 13.86 2.39
N LEU A 24 19.88 12.64 2.89
CA LEU A 24 20.14 12.35 4.30
C LEU A 24 21.49 11.62 4.44
N PRO A 25 22.63 12.36 4.43
CA PRO A 25 23.95 11.77 4.48
C PRO A 25 24.14 10.85 5.70
N GLY A 26 24.62 9.64 5.46
CA GLY A 26 24.89 8.65 6.51
C GLY A 26 23.65 7.95 7.07
N VAL A 27 22.44 8.28 6.60
CA VAL A 27 21.19 7.63 7.00
C VAL A 27 20.75 6.59 5.98
N LYS A 28 20.63 5.33 6.39
CA LYS A 28 20.08 4.29 5.55
C LYS A 28 18.55 4.36 5.57
N VAL A 29 17.98 4.97 4.55
CA VAL A 29 16.52 5.09 4.39
C VAL A 29 15.96 3.85 3.68
N PRO A 30 15.04 3.07 4.29
CA PRO A 30 14.34 1.99 3.60
C PRO A 30 13.55 2.52 2.41
N LEU A 31 13.62 1.83 1.27
CA LEU A 31 12.87 2.21 0.07
C LEU A 31 11.41 1.78 0.16
N ILE A 32 11.16 0.66 0.83
CA ILE A 32 9.86 0.01 0.88
C ILE A 32 9.17 0.31 2.21
N LEU A 33 7.88 0.62 2.18
CA LEU A 33 6.99 0.61 3.32
C LEU A 33 5.94 -0.49 3.13
N GLY A 34 5.95 -1.48 4.01
CA GLY A 34 4.93 -2.52 4.06
C GLY A 34 3.82 -2.14 5.04
N ILE A 35 2.61 -1.91 4.53
CA ILE A 35 1.41 -1.61 5.32
C ILE A 35 0.57 -2.87 5.41
N HIS A 36 0.36 -3.38 6.62
CA HIS A 36 -0.36 -4.63 6.82
C HIS A 36 -1.32 -4.57 8.01
N GLY A 37 -2.23 -5.52 8.09
CA GLY A 37 -3.26 -5.59 9.12
C GLY A 37 -4.51 -6.30 8.60
N ARG A 38 -5.55 -6.42 9.45
CA ARG A 38 -6.77 -7.16 9.11
C ARG A 38 -7.38 -6.71 7.77
N LYS A 39 -8.01 -7.66 7.08
CA LYS A 39 -8.82 -7.38 5.88
C LYS A 39 -9.96 -6.42 6.23
N GLY A 40 -10.32 -5.57 5.28
CA GLY A 40 -11.47 -4.67 5.41
C GLY A 40 -11.27 -3.45 6.33
N GLU A 41 -10.05 -3.19 6.80
CA GLU A 41 -9.75 -2.03 7.67
C GLU A 41 -9.34 -0.76 6.87
N GLY A 42 -9.61 -0.71 5.56
CA GLY A 42 -9.45 0.49 4.75
C GLY A 42 -8.01 0.88 4.41
N LYS A 43 -7.02 -0.04 4.48
CA LYS A 43 -5.61 0.26 4.22
C LYS A 43 -5.38 0.99 2.90
N THR A 44 -5.85 0.42 1.80
CA THR A 44 -5.68 1.00 0.46
C THR A 44 -6.36 2.36 0.36
N PHE A 45 -7.57 2.49 0.92
CA PHE A 45 -8.30 3.75 0.90
C PHE A 45 -7.59 4.85 1.68
N GLN A 46 -7.04 4.54 2.86
CA GLN A 46 -6.23 5.50 3.63
C GLN A 46 -4.96 5.93 2.86
N CYS A 47 -4.30 4.99 2.15
CA CYS A 47 -3.18 5.32 1.27
C CYS A 47 -3.59 6.37 0.23
N GLU A 48 -4.69 6.14 -0.50
CA GLU A 48 -5.19 7.04 -1.54
C GLU A 48 -5.47 8.45 -1.00
N LEU A 49 -6.11 8.54 0.17
CA LEU A 49 -6.38 9.82 0.82
C LEU A 49 -5.09 10.59 1.15
N VAL A 50 -4.06 9.89 1.64
CA VAL A 50 -2.76 10.49 1.93
C VAL A 50 -2.07 10.93 0.65
N PHE A 51 -2.06 10.12 -0.39
CA PHE A 51 -1.45 10.47 -1.68
C PHE A 51 -2.12 11.71 -2.29
N ASP A 52 -3.45 11.77 -2.27
CA ASP A 52 -4.18 12.95 -2.75
C ASP A 52 -3.85 14.19 -1.92
N ARG A 53 -3.82 14.08 -0.59
CA ARG A 53 -3.47 15.20 0.30
C ARG A 53 -2.06 15.71 0.07
N MET A 54 -1.10 14.82 -0.19
CA MET A 54 0.30 15.16 -0.47
C MET A 54 0.54 15.57 -1.91
N LYS A 55 -0.45 15.41 -2.80
CA LYS A 55 -0.31 15.63 -4.26
C LYS A 55 0.82 14.81 -4.89
N VAL A 56 0.96 13.57 -4.45
CA VAL A 56 1.95 12.62 -4.96
C VAL A 56 1.37 11.93 -6.20
N GLU A 57 2.20 11.75 -7.22
CA GLU A 57 1.84 10.93 -8.38
C GLU A 57 1.96 9.45 -8.02
N VAL A 58 0.95 8.67 -8.34
CA VAL A 58 0.88 7.25 -7.94
C VAL A 58 0.90 6.36 -9.15
N ILE A 59 1.83 5.40 -9.15
CA ILE A 59 1.87 4.31 -10.11
C ILE A 59 1.43 3.04 -9.40
N HIS A 60 0.33 2.45 -9.84
CA HIS A 60 -0.22 1.24 -9.26
C HIS A 60 0.22 -0.02 -9.99
N ILE A 61 0.40 -1.09 -9.23
CA ILE A 61 0.46 -2.48 -9.69
C ILE A 61 -0.48 -3.28 -8.79
N SER A 62 -1.41 -4.02 -9.36
CA SER A 62 -2.21 -5.00 -8.62
C SER A 62 -1.48 -6.33 -8.52
N ALA A 63 -1.78 -7.13 -7.48
CA ALA A 63 -1.23 -8.48 -7.36
C ALA A 63 -1.58 -9.34 -8.58
N GLY A 64 -2.77 -9.16 -9.16
CA GLY A 64 -3.18 -9.87 -10.38
C GLY A 64 -2.33 -9.56 -11.61
N GLU A 65 -1.79 -8.33 -11.72
CA GLU A 65 -0.85 -7.99 -12.81
C GLU A 65 0.52 -8.66 -12.63
N LEU A 66 0.85 -9.11 -11.42
CA LEU A 66 2.08 -9.84 -11.12
C LEU A 66 1.93 -11.35 -11.35
N GLU A 67 0.71 -11.85 -11.59
CA GLU A 67 0.42 -13.24 -11.92
C GLU A 67 0.40 -13.43 -13.43
N SER A 68 1.58 -13.39 -14.07
CA SER A 68 1.73 -13.71 -15.49
C SER A 68 1.99 -15.20 -15.69
N PRO A 69 1.47 -15.84 -16.76
CA PRO A 69 1.86 -17.19 -17.13
C PRO A 69 3.34 -17.28 -17.54
N ASP A 70 3.92 -16.17 -17.98
CA ASP A 70 5.31 -16.13 -18.44
C ASP A 70 6.27 -15.75 -17.30
N ALA A 71 7.26 -16.61 -17.07
CA ALA A 71 8.26 -16.38 -16.05
C ALA A 71 9.10 -15.13 -16.38
N GLY A 72 9.17 -14.20 -15.43
CA GLY A 72 9.95 -12.97 -15.56
C GLY A 72 9.15 -11.73 -15.96
N ASP A 73 7.92 -11.87 -16.43
CA ASP A 73 7.08 -10.72 -16.80
C ASP A 73 6.75 -9.83 -15.60
N SER A 74 6.43 -10.43 -14.47
CA SER A 74 6.19 -9.71 -13.22
C SER A 74 7.41 -8.88 -12.78
N ALA A 75 8.60 -9.45 -12.88
CA ALA A 75 9.86 -8.76 -12.58
C ALA A 75 10.11 -7.59 -13.54
N ARG A 76 9.84 -7.80 -14.83
CA ARG A 76 9.94 -6.76 -15.85
C ARG A 76 8.93 -5.64 -15.61
N LEU A 77 7.69 -5.98 -15.30
CA LEU A 77 6.62 -5.01 -15.02
C LEU A 77 7.00 -4.09 -13.85
N ILE A 78 7.47 -4.65 -12.74
CA ILE A 78 7.89 -3.84 -11.57
C ILE A 78 9.00 -2.85 -11.96
N ARG A 79 10.01 -3.30 -12.69
CA ARG A 79 11.11 -2.43 -13.15
C ARG A 79 10.62 -1.34 -14.10
N LEU A 80 9.70 -1.68 -15.01
CA LEU A 80 9.11 -0.75 -15.95
C LEU A 80 8.31 0.34 -15.23
N ARG A 81 7.44 -0.05 -14.30
CA ARG A 81 6.64 0.89 -13.51
C ARG A 81 7.48 1.78 -12.60
N TYR A 82 8.57 1.24 -12.05
CA TYR A 82 9.53 2.03 -11.27
C TYR A 82 10.19 3.11 -12.13
N ARG A 83 10.62 2.77 -13.35
CA ARG A 83 11.20 3.74 -14.28
C ARG A 83 10.17 4.76 -14.78
N GLU A 84 8.93 4.34 -15.01
CA GLU A 84 7.82 5.23 -15.36
C GLU A 84 7.61 6.28 -14.26
N ALA A 85 7.59 5.89 -13.00
CA ALA A 85 7.52 6.81 -11.87
C ALA A 85 8.70 7.80 -11.85
N ALA A 86 9.90 7.32 -12.16
CA ALA A 86 11.09 8.17 -12.25
C ALA A 86 10.99 9.22 -13.37
N GLU A 87 10.45 8.85 -14.52
CA GLU A 87 10.22 9.79 -15.63
C GLU A 87 9.14 10.83 -15.28
N ILE A 88 8.08 10.43 -14.58
CA ILE A 88 7.05 11.37 -14.10
C ILE A 88 7.66 12.45 -13.20
N ILE A 89 8.57 12.08 -12.30
CA ILE A 89 9.28 13.04 -11.43
C ILE A 89 10.07 14.04 -12.28
N LYS A 90 10.82 13.57 -13.28
CA LYS A 90 11.61 14.43 -14.16
C LYS A 90 10.74 15.39 -14.97
N ILE A 91 9.59 14.91 -15.48
CA ILE A 91 8.71 15.70 -16.35
C ILE A 91 7.85 16.68 -15.54
N ARG A 92 7.28 16.23 -14.43
CA ARG A 92 6.28 17.00 -13.65
C ARG A 92 6.86 17.72 -12.45
N GLY A 93 8.06 17.39 -12.00
CA GLY A 93 8.67 17.95 -10.81
C GLY A 93 7.90 17.66 -9.51
N ARG A 94 7.13 16.54 -9.48
CA ARG A 94 6.34 16.11 -8.33
C ARG A 94 6.88 14.79 -7.79
N MET A 95 6.69 14.58 -6.49
CA MET A 95 6.98 13.27 -5.89
C MET A 95 6.11 12.19 -6.53
N ALA A 96 6.67 11.02 -6.76
CA ALA A 96 5.94 9.86 -7.24
C ALA A 96 6.21 8.63 -6.34
N VAL A 97 5.26 7.74 -6.27
CA VAL A 97 5.35 6.48 -5.51
C VAL A 97 4.92 5.31 -6.39
N LEU A 98 5.52 4.15 -6.14
CA LEU A 98 5.07 2.88 -6.71
C LEU A 98 4.27 2.14 -5.64
N VAL A 99 3.02 1.80 -5.93
CA VAL A 99 2.13 1.09 -5.02
C VAL A 99 1.85 -0.31 -5.55
N ILE A 100 2.09 -1.32 -4.73
CA ILE A 100 1.73 -2.70 -5.02
C ILE A 100 0.73 -3.16 -3.98
N ASN A 101 -0.52 -3.36 -4.40
CA ASN A 101 -1.59 -3.76 -3.51
C ASN A 101 -1.69 -5.28 -3.40
N ASP A 102 -2.06 -5.74 -2.19
CA ASP A 102 -2.35 -7.15 -1.85
C ASP A 102 -1.20 -8.10 -2.21
N ILE A 103 0.03 -7.68 -1.91
CA ILE A 103 1.27 -8.41 -2.26
C ILE A 103 1.29 -9.85 -1.73
N ASP A 104 0.54 -10.13 -0.68
CA ASP A 104 0.40 -11.46 -0.06
C ASP A 104 -0.69 -12.33 -0.71
N ALA A 105 -1.44 -11.81 -1.70
CA ALA A 105 -2.51 -12.58 -2.35
C ALA A 105 -1.99 -13.81 -3.12
N GLY A 106 -0.80 -13.71 -3.72
CA GLY A 106 -0.15 -14.82 -4.44
C GLY A 106 0.64 -15.79 -3.55
N ALA A 107 0.69 -15.56 -2.23
CA ALA A 107 1.39 -16.42 -1.29
C ALA A 107 0.41 -17.40 -0.62
N GLY A 108 0.40 -18.66 -1.07
CA GLY A 108 -0.38 -19.74 -0.42
C GLY A 108 0.30 -20.22 0.85
N ARG A 109 -0.46 -20.37 1.95
CA ARG A 109 -0.02 -21.11 3.14
C ARG A 109 -0.56 -22.54 3.07
N PHE A 110 0.32 -23.52 3.03
CA PHE A 110 -0.01 -24.95 3.16
C PHE A 110 0.66 -25.54 4.40
N ASP A 111 -0.15 -26.02 5.31
CA ASP A 111 0.13 -26.78 6.57
C ASP A 111 1.26 -26.29 7.49
N ARG A 112 2.43 -25.97 7.08
CA ARG A 112 3.55 -25.50 7.92
C ARG A 112 4.56 -24.65 7.17
N GLY A 113 4.25 -24.19 5.96
CA GLY A 113 5.18 -23.40 5.16
C GLY A 113 4.47 -22.49 4.18
N THR A 114 5.12 -21.41 3.80
CA THR A 114 4.68 -20.56 2.70
C THR A 114 5.22 -21.15 1.40
N GLN A 115 4.33 -21.50 0.46
CA GLN A 115 4.74 -21.90 -0.88
C GLN A 115 4.78 -20.68 -1.79
N TYR A 116 5.85 -20.55 -2.56
CA TYR A 116 6.05 -19.51 -3.53
C TYR A 116 6.01 -20.06 -4.94
N THR A 117 5.28 -19.41 -5.82
CA THR A 117 5.39 -19.64 -7.26
C THR A 117 6.72 -19.07 -7.78
N VAL A 118 7.13 -19.46 -8.97
CA VAL A 118 8.32 -18.86 -9.63
C VAL A 118 8.17 -17.35 -9.74
N ASN A 119 6.98 -16.87 -10.10
CA ASN A 119 6.70 -15.43 -10.21
C ASN A 119 6.80 -14.73 -8.86
N THR A 120 6.27 -15.30 -7.79
CA THR A 120 6.42 -14.75 -6.43
C THR A 120 7.89 -14.62 -6.02
N GLN A 121 8.71 -15.63 -6.35
CA GLN A 121 10.15 -15.58 -6.09
C GLN A 121 10.83 -14.47 -6.88
N LEU A 122 10.48 -14.30 -8.16
CA LEU A 122 11.01 -13.25 -9.02
C LEU A 122 10.58 -11.86 -8.58
N VAL A 123 9.35 -11.69 -8.12
CA VAL A 123 8.85 -10.45 -7.52
C VAL A 123 9.67 -10.09 -6.28
N ASN A 124 9.82 -11.03 -5.33
CA ASN A 124 10.62 -10.80 -4.13
C ASN A 124 12.08 -10.42 -4.46
N ALA A 125 12.72 -11.17 -5.37
CA ALA A 125 14.10 -10.90 -5.80
C ALA A 125 14.23 -9.52 -6.47
N THR A 126 13.26 -9.14 -7.28
CA THR A 126 13.25 -7.83 -7.95
C THR A 126 13.09 -6.69 -6.97
N LEU A 127 12.15 -6.79 -6.02
CA LEU A 127 11.96 -5.78 -4.99
C LEU A 127 13.20 -5.63 -4.10
N MET A 128 13.86 -6.74 -3.73
CA MET A 128 15.14 -6.69 -3.01
C MET A 128 16.22 -5.96 -3.80
N ASN A 129 16.37 -6.29 -5.08
CA ASN A 129 17.36 -5.66 -5.96
C ASN A 129 17.13 -4.16 -6.10
N ILE A 130 15.87 -3.74 -6.28
CA ILE A 130 15.50 -2.32 -6.36
C ILE A 130 15.75 -1.63 -5.02
N ALA A 131 15.39 -2.25 -3.89
CA ALA A 131 15.61 -1.67 -2.57
C ALA A 131 17.10 -1.48 -2.24
N ASP A 132 17.96 -2.38 -2.72
CA ASP A 132 19.41 -2.28 -2.53
C ASP A 132 20.06 -1.28 -3.51
N ASN A 133 19.51 -1.10 -4.71
CA ASN A 133 20.04 -0.26 -5.78
C ASN A 133 18.97 0.66 -6.41
N PRO A 134 18.34 1.55 -5.65
CA PRO A 134 17.15 2.29 -6.10
C PRO A 134 17.43 3.30 -7.23
N THR A 135 18.68 3.72 -7.39
CA THR A 135 19.07 4.68 -8.44
C THR A 135 19.57 3.99 -9.71
N ASN A 136 19.66 2.65 -9.71
CA ASN A 136 20.16 1.85 -10.83
C ASN A 136 19.24 0.67 -11.14
N VAL A 137 18.03 0.97 -11.63
CA VAL A 137 17.03 -0.06 -12.00
C VAL A 137 17.07 -0.27 -13.51
N GLN A 138 17.64 -1.39 -13.96
CA GLN A 138 17.80 -1.72 -15.37
C GLN A 138 16.67 -2.60 -15.89
N LEU A 139 16.30 -2.41 -17.14
CA LEU A 139 15.44 -3.32 -17.89
C LEU A 139 16.28 -4.40 -18.58
N PRO A 140 15.79 -5.63 -18.71
CA PRO A 140 16.48 -6.67 -19.49
C PRO A 140 16.73 -6.20 -20.92
N GLY A 141 17.98 -6.36 -21.40
CA GLY A 141 18.39 -5.97 -22.75
C GLY A 141 18.59 -4.46 -22.97
N SER A 142 18.46 -3.65 -21.93
CA SER A 142 18.73 -2.22 -22.01
C SER A 142 19.63 -1.80 -20.86
N TYR A 143 20.72 -1.10 -21.18
CA TYR A 143 21.62 -0.52 -20.19
C TYR A 143 21.55 1.01 -20.29
N ASP A 144 21.27 1.65 -19.16
CA ASP A 144 21.25 3.10 -19.04
C ASP A 144 22.04 3.47 -17.77
N SER A 145 23.12 4.23 -17.95
CA SER A 145 23.97 4.69 -16.87
C SER A 145 23.44 5.92 -16.13
N THR A 146 22.35 6.51 -16.61
CA THR A 146 21.73 7.69 -15.98
C THR A 146 21.09 7.29 -14.65
N PRO A 147 21.52 7.87 -13.52
CA PRO A 147 20.89 7.58 -12.23
C PRO A 147 19.42 8.00 -12.22
N LEU A 148 18.58 7.13 -11.66
CA LEU A 148 17.17 7.41 -11.40
C LEU A 148 17.00 8.11 -10.05
N PRO A 149 15.98 8.97 -9.87
CA PRO A 149 15.55 9.36 -8.54
C PRO A 149 15.08 8.13 -7.76
N ARG A 150 15.20 8.17 -6.44
CA ARG A 150 14.61 7.14 -5.57
C ARG A 150 13.09 7.22 -5.65
N ILE A 151 12.43 6.08 -5.85
CA ILE A 151 10.97 5.99 -5.86
C ILE A 151 10.54 5.18 -4.66
N PRO A 152 9.89 5.78 -3.64
CA PRO A 152 9.36 5.00 -2.53
C PRO A 152 8.37 3.96 -3.03
N ILE A 153 8.46 2.75 -2.49
CA ILE A 153 7.56 1.63 -2.82
C ILE A 153 6.66 1.39 -1.62
N ILE A 154 5.36 1.41 -1.84
CA ILE A 154 4.36 1.11 -0.82
C ILE A 154 3.76 -0.27 -1.15
N LEU A 155 3.89 -1.20 -0.24
CA LEU A 155 3.27 -2.52 -0.34
C LEU A 155 2.09 -2.58 0.63
N THR A 156 0.91 -2.97 0.16
CA THR A 156 -0.18 -3.30 1.06
C THR A 156 -0.39 -4.82 1.10
N GLY A 157 -0.85 -5.32 2.24
CA GLY A 157 -1.16 -6.74 2.43
C GLY A 157 -1.90 -6.97 3.75
N ASN A 158 -2.28 -8.21 3.99
CA ASN A 158 -2.91 -8.58 5.27
C ASN A 158 -1.88 -9.16 6.23
N ASP A 159 -0.91 -9.92 5.71
CA ASP A 159 0.11 -10.59 6.52
C ASP A 159 1.47 -10.59 5.79
N LEU A 160 2.35 -9.67 6.17
CA LEU A 160 3.71 -9.58 5.60
C LEU A 160 4.62 -10.75 6.03
N SER A 161 4.21 -11.58 6.99
CA SER A 161 4.99 -12.77 7.37
C SER A 161 5.00 -13.84 6.28
N THR A 162 4.13 -13.71 5.28
CA THR A 162 4.11 -14.57 4.08
C THR A 162 5.17 -14.18 3.05
N LEU A 163 5.74 -12.99 3.15
CA LEU A 163 6.79 -12.54 2.25
C LEU A 163 8.13 -13.17 2.60
N TYR A 164 9.02 -13.19 1.60
CA TYR A 164 10.36 -13.71 1.78
C TYR A 164 11.14 -12.91 2.84
N ALA A 165 11.62 -13.59 3.89
CA ALA A 165 12.25 -12.96 5.05
C ALA A 165 13.35 -11.93 4.73
N PRO A 166 14.27 -12.16 3.76
CA PRO A 166 15.25 -11.15 3.38
C PRO A 166 14.67 -9.86 2.78
N LEU A 167 13.45 -9.89 2.19
CA LEU A 167 12.78 -8.69 1.69
C LEU A 167 12.28 -7.83 2.83
N VAL A 168 11.68 -8.44 3.86
CA VAL A 168 11.10 -7.74 5.00
C VAL A 168 12.12 -7.30 6.06
N ARG A 169 13.41 -7.50 5.79
CA ARG A 169 14.51 -7.11 6.69
C ARG A 169 14.60 -5.59 6.82
N ASP A 170 14.88 -5.14 8.05
CA ASP A 170 15.15 -3.73 8.33
C ASP A 170 16.26 -3.18 7.43
N GLY A 171 16.09 -1.97 6.98
CA GLY A 171 16.96 -1.32 6.00
C GLY A 171 16.53 -1.49 4.54
N ARG A 172 15.70 -2.49 4.18
CA ARG A 172 14.98 -2.60 2.90
C ARG A 172 13.53 -2.18 3.03
N MET A 173 12.85 -2.70 4.07
CA MET A 173 11.43 -2.46 4.33
C MET A 173 11.23 -1.91 5.74
N ASP A 174 10.54 -0.79 5.83
CA ASP A 174 9.88 -0.32 7.05
C ASP A 174 8.48 -0.95 7.10
N LYS A 175 7.96 -1.21 8.29
CA LYS A 175 6.70 -1.93 8.48
C LYS A 175 5.73 -1.09 9.28
N PHE A 176 4.47 -1.10 8.88
CA PHE A 176 3.38 -0.43 9.57
C PHE A 176 2.19 -1.37 9.69
N TYR A 177 1.93 -1.80 10.93
CA TYR A 177 0.74 -2.59 11.24
C TYR A 177 -0.42 -1.65 11.51
N TRP A 178 -1.41 -1.68 10.61
CA TRP A 178 -2.59 -0.84 10.70
C TRP A 178 -3.70 -1.52 11.47
N VAL A 179 -4.09 -0.90 12.57
CA VAL A 179 -5.32 -1.19 13.33
C VAL A 179 -5.95 0.14 13.67
N PRO A 180 -7.13 0.45 13.15
CA PRO A 180 -7.84 1.68 13.51
C PRO A 180 -8.18 1.65 15.01
N THR A 181 -7.93 2.75 15.69
CA THR A 181 -8.42 2.97 17.06
C THR A 181 -9.96 3.06 17.05
N ARG A 182 -10.59 3.06 18.24
CA ARG A 182 -12.01 3.30 18.35
C ARG A 182 -12.41 4.66 17.75
N GLU A 183 -11.61 5.68 18.02
CA GLU A 183 -11.77 7.03 17.51
C GLU A 183 -11.64 7.07 15.99
N ASP A 184 -10.62 6.42 15.43
CA ASP A 184 -10.45 6.28 13.98
C ASP A 184 -11.68 5.60 13.34
N LYS A 185 -12.21 4.53 13.96
CA LYS A 185 -13.41 3.84 13.47
C LYS A 185 -14.62 4.76 13.46
N ILE A 186 -14.86 5.53 14.53
CA ILE A 186 -15.97 6.47 14.61
C ILE A 186 -15.89 7.50 13.47
N GLU A 187 -14.73 8.10 13.26
CA GLU A 187 -14.54 9.12 12.23
C GLU A 187 -14.68 8.54 10.81
N ILE A 188 -14.10 7.35 10.55
CA ILE A 188 -14.23 6.68 9.25
C ILE A 188 -15.69 6.29 8.99
N VAL A 189 -16.38 5.70 9.98
CA VAL A 189 -17.79 5.29 9.88
C VAL A 189 -18.71 6.51 9.72
N SER A 190 -18.42 7.61 10.41
CA SER A 190 -19.09 8.89 10.20
C SER A 190 -19.00 9.35 8.75
N GLY A 191 -17.82 9.22 8.14
CA GLY A 191 -17.63 9.51 6.70
C GLY A 191 -18.44 8.59 5.79
N ILE A 192 -18.55 7.29 6.12
CA ILE A 192 -19.35 6.32 5.35
C ILE A 192 -20.85 6.70 5.36
N PHE A 193 -21.36 7.12 6.50
CA PHE A 193 -22.78 7.46 6.68
C PHE A 193 -23.08 8.96 6.52
N ALA A 194 -22.11 9.78 6.15
CA ALA A 194 -22.31 11.23 5.99
C ALA A 194 -23.50 11.61 5.08
N PRO A 195 -23.76 10.89 3.95
CA PRO A 195 -24.91 11.21 3.10
C PRO A 195 -26.27 10.92 3.74
N ASP A 196 -26.32 10.12 4.83
CA ASP A 196 -27.54 9.63 5.44
C ASP A 196 -28.01 10.51 6.62
N ASN A 197 -27.25 11.57 6.95
CA ASN A 197 -27.53 12.51 8.03
C ASN A 197 -27.74 11.84 9.41
N ILE A 198 -27.01 10.75 9.68
CA ILE A 198 -27.02 10.07 10.98
C ILE A 198 -26.25 10.91 12.00
N SER A 199 -26.79 11.05 13.20
CA SER A 199 -26.14 11.82 14.25
C SER A 199 -24.85 11.17 14.74
N ASN A 200 -23.88 11.98 15.20
CA ASN A 200 -22.63 11.46 15.75
C ASN A 200 -22.85 10.49 16.93
N ARG A 201 -23.88 10.71 17.74
CA ARG A 201 -24.24 9.81 18.84
C ARG A 201 -24.63 8.43 18.33
N GLU A 202 -25.45 8.37 17.28
CA GLU A 202 -25.87 7.10 16.67
C GLU A 202 -24.68 6.38 16.02
N ILE A 203 -23.73 7.10 15.41
CA ILE A 203 -22.49 6.52 14.88
C ILE A 203 -21.64 5.92 16.01
N VAL A 204 -21.47 6.65 17.12
CA VAL A 204 -20.75 6.13 18.29
C VAL A 204 -21.42 4.86 18.83
N ASP A 205 -22.73 4.88 19.03
CA ASP A 205 -23.52 3.73 19.50
C ASP A 205 -23.39 2.53 18.54
N LEU A 206 -23.35 2.79 17.23
CA LEU A 206 -23.17 1.76 16.20
C LEU A 206 -21.78 1.12 16.28
N VAL A 207 -20.73 1.91 16.36
CA VAL A 207 -19.33 1.41 16.47
C VAL A 207 -19.15 0.64 17.76
N ASP A 208 -19.68 1.13 18.89
CA ASP A 208 -19.56 0.48 20.19
C ASP A 208 -20.36 -0.83 20.28
N ARG A 209 -21.42 -0.95 19.48
CA ARG A 209 -22.19 -2.21 19.36
C ARG A 209 -21.43 -3.30 18.58
N PHE A 210 -20.54 -2.90 17.68
CA PHE A 210 -19.78 -3.81 16.81
C PHE A 210 -18.26 -3.55 16.83
N PRO A 211 -17.62 -3.55 18.03
CA PRO A 211 -16.23 -3.10 18.19
C PRO A 211 -15.22 -3.96 17.42
N GLU A 212 -15.52 -5.27 17.27
CA GLU A 212 -14.64 -6.24 16.62
C GLU A 212 -14.81 -6.30 15.08
N GLN A 213 -15.79 -5.59 14.55
CA GLN A 213 -16.03 -5.59 13.10
C GLN A 213 -15.02 -4.67 12.38
N ALA A 214 -14.62 -5.08 11.17
CA ALA A 214 -13.81 -4.28 10.28
C ALA A 214 -14.62 -3.12 9.67
N ILE A 215 -13.95 -2.14 9.12
CA ILE A 215 -14.58 -0.97 8.48
C ILE A 215 -15.55 -1.39 7.35
N ASP A 216 -15.18 -2.40 6.56
CA ASP A 216 -16.02 -2.92 5.47
C ASP A 216 -17.38 -3.43 5.93
N PHE A 217 -17.51 -3.89 7.18
CA PHE A 217 -18.79 -4.32 7.75
C PHE A 217 -19.79 -3.17 7.76
N PHE A 218 -19.35 -1.97 8.15
CA PHE A 218 -20.23 -0.80 8.22
C PHE A 218 -20.65 -0.32 6.82
N ALA A 219 -19.73 -0.36 5.86
CA ALA A 219 -20.03 -0.04 4.47
C ALA A 219 -21.02 -1.06 3.86
N ALA A 220 -20.85 -2.35 4.13
CA ALA A 220 -21.76 -3.39 3.69
C ALA A 220 -23.14 -3.29 4.37
N MET A 221 -23.18 -2.92 5.64
CA MET A 221 -24.43 -2.66 6.36
C MET A 221 -25.21 -1.53 5.69
N ARG A 222 -24.55 -0.40 5.40
CA ARG A 222 -25.15 0.72 4.68
C ARG A 222 -25.73 0.29 3.34
N ALA A 223 -24.96 -0.45 2.54
CA ALA A 223 -25.41 -0.95 1.24
C ALA A 223 -26.69 -1.81 1.36
N ARG A 224 -26.77 -2.71 2.34
CA ARG A 224 -27.95 -3.56 2.57
C ARG A 224 -29.20 -2.77 2.93
N ILE A 225 -29.07 -1.68 3.68
CA ILE A 225 -30.21 -0.79 4.00
C ILE A 225 -30.77 -0.17 2.72
N TYR A 226 -29.90 0.25 1.80
CA TYR A 226 -30.33 0.77 0.50
C TYR A 226 -30.98 -0.30 -0.39
N ASP A 227 -30.50 -1.55 -0.35
CA ASP A 227 -31.13 -2.65 -1.06
C ASP A 227 -32.60 -2.88 -0.61
N GLU A 228 -32.87 -2.72 0.68
CA GLU A 228 -34.23 -2.85 1.23
C GLU A 228 -35.14 -1.70 0.81
N GLN A 229 -34.60 -0.50 0.62
CA GLN A 229 -35.35 0.65 0.12
C GLN A 229 -35.71 0.57 -1.37
N ILE A 230 -34.91 -0.16 -2.14
CA ILE A 230 -35.11 -0.35 -3.60
C ILE A 230 -36.16 -1.42 -3.88
N ARG A 231 -36.35 -2.39 -2.98
CA ARG A 231 -37.34 -3.48 -3.09
C ARG A 231 -38.74 -3.02 -2.78
#